data_ae1c0f3334fff9a8f9fd2729657f51cc
#
_entry.id   ae1c0f3334fff9a8f9fd2729657f51cc
#
_cell.length_a   1.000
_cell.length_b   1.000
_cell.length_c   1.000
_cell.angle_alpha   90.00
_cell.angle_beta   90.00
_cell.angle_gamma   90.00
#
_symmetry.space_group_name_H-M   'P 1'
#
loop_
_entity.id
_entity.type
_entity.pdbx_description
1 polymer ?
#
loop_
_entity_poly.entity_id
_entity_poly.type
_entity_poly.pdbx_seq_one_letter_code
_entity_poly.pdbx_strand_id
1 'polypeptide(L)'
;LGDVYKRQLLGLLVGTALAFWITIASPTQTPNDWWFIMLSGAVAICAMILPGISGAFILLLLGKYQYILQAVSEFRLGVLLLFAVGAVAGIISFSHLLSWLLRKHHDLTISLLMGFMVGSLNKVWPWKEVVETYTDAQGAVHPLVEQNITPGHFEAIGQTDAHLWQAVALALAGFLLIYVIEFIGKRVAQKISAPQN
;
A
#
# COMPACT_ATOMS: atom_id res chain seq x y z
N LEU A 1 -28.05 17.13 3.36
CA LEU A 1 -26.62 17.46 3.57
C LEU A 1 -26.01 16.63 4.72
N GLY A 2 -26.66 16.52 5.89
CA GLY A 2 -26.13 15.80 7.05
C GLY A 2 -25.86 14.31 6.83
N ASP A 3 -26.66 13.62 6.04
CA ASP A 3 -26.51 12.19 5.80
C ASP A 3 -25.37 11.86 4.81
N VAL A 4 -25.06 12.77 3.89
CA VAL A 4 -23.92 12.62 2.96
C VAL A 4 -22.61 12.71 3.74
N TYR A 5 -22.47 13.69 4.62
CA TYR A 5 -21.28 13.85 5.46
C TYR A 5 -21.09 12.67 6.43
N LYS A 6 -22.16 12.12 6.99
CA LYS A 6 -22.09 10.93 7.85
C LYS A 6 -21.57 9.71 7.08
N ARG A 7 -22.05 9.51 5.85
CA ARG A 7 -21.62 8.41 4.98
C ARG A 7 -20.14 8.55 4.56
N GLN A 8 -19.71 9.77 4.24
CA GLN A 8 -18.31 10.07 3.90
C GLN A 8 -17.40 9.83 5.11
N LEU A 9 -17.78 10.33 6.30
CA LEU A 9 -17.02 10.11 7.52
C LEU A 9 -16.93 8.62 7.87
N LEU A 10 -18.03 7.88 7.73
CA LEU A 10 -18.04 6.44 7.94
C LEU A 10 -17.07 5.73 6.97
N GLY A 11 -17.11 6.07 5.68
CA GLY A 11 -16.20 5.54 4.68
C GLY A 11 -14.73 5.80 5.03
N LEU A 12 -14.41 7.04 5.42
CA LEU A 12 -13.07 7.42 5.85
C LEU A 12 -12.60 6.61 7.07
N LEU A 13 -13.43 6.50 8.11
CA LEU A 13 -13.08 5.77 9.33
C LEU A 13 -12.90 4.27 9.06
N VAL A 14 -13.81 3.66 8.30
CA VAL A 14 -13.71 2.24 7.93
C VAL A 14 -12.46 1.98 7.08
N GLY A 15 -12.19 2.81 6.07
CA GLY A 15 -10.99 2.69 5.25
C GLY A 15 -9.71 2.83 6.06
N THR A 16 -9.67 3.81 6.98
CA THR A 16 -8.51 4.02 7.88
C THR A 16 -8.30 2.82 8.80
N ALA A 17 -9.37 2.32 9.42
CA ALA A 17 -9.29 1.17 10.32
C ALA A 17 -8.83 -0.10 9.60
N LEU A 18 -9.36 -0.38 8.40
CA LEU A 18 -8.98 -1.54 7.59
C LEU A 18 -7.52 -1.46 7.15
N ALA A 19 -7.08 -0.31 6.61
CA ALA A 19 -5.70 -0.13 6.19
C ALA A 19 -4.74 -0.21 7.38
N PHE A 20 -5.05 0.43 8.49
CA PHE A 20 -4.25 0.35 9.71
C PHE A 20 -4.14 -1.10 10.22
N TRP A 21 -5.25 -1.84 10.26
CA TRP A 21 -5.25 -3.24 10.66
C TRP A 21 -4.36 -4.11 9.76
N ILE A 22 -4.41 -3.89 8.44
CA ILE A 22 -3.52 -4.56 7.48
C ILE A 22 -2.04 -4.25 7.80
N THR A 23 -1.70 -2.99 8.16
CA THR A 23 -0.31 -2.60 8.40
C THR A 23 0.30 -3.21 9.67
N ILE A 24 -0.52 -3.60 10.64
CA ILE A 24 -0.09 -4.24 11.90
C ILE A 24 -0.23 -5.77 11.87
N ALA A 25 -0.81 -6.34 10.80
CA ALA A 25 -0.97 -7.77 10.66
C ALA A 25 0.39 -8.46 10.53
N SER A 26 0.54 -9.57 11.23
CA SER A 26 1.75 -10.41 11.16
C SER A 26 1.66 -11.39 9.99
N PRO A 27 2.78 -11.70 9.34
CA PRO A 27 2.84 -12.71 8.30
C PRO A 27 2.39 -14.09 8.80
N THR A 28 1.65 -14.80 7.96
CA THR A 28 1.18 -16.16 8.25
C THR A 28 1.71 -17.14 7.22
N GLN A 29 1.98 -18.38 7.66
CA GLN A 29 2.30 -19.44 6.72
C GLN A 29 1.02 -19.98 6.09
N THR A 30 1.01 -20.04 4.77
CA THR A 30 -0.15 -20.49 3.99
C THR A 30 0.24 -21.62 3.03
N PRO A 31 -0.71 -22.49 2.62
CA PRO A 31 -0.42 -23.62 1.76
C PRO A 31 0.10 -23.20 0.38
N ASN A 32 0.94 -24.06 -0.25
CA ASN A 32 1.47 -23.83 -1.59
C ASN A 32 0.63 -24.50 -2.68
N ASP A 33 -0.65 -24.70 -2.42
CA ASP A 33 -1.58 -25.27 -3.39
C ASP A 33 -1.80 -24.32 -4.58
N TRP A 34 -2.06 -24.90 -5.75
CA TRP A 34 -2.24 -24.14 -7.00
C TRP A 34 -3.32 -23.05 -6.91
N TRP A 35 -4.44 -23.35 -6.25
CA TRP A 35 -5.54 -22.39 -6.06
C TRP A 35 -5.15 -21.23 -5.15
N PHE A 36 -4.32 -21.48 -4.13
CA PHE A 36 -3.86 -20.44 -3.22
C PHE A 36 -2.81 -19.54 -3.88
N ILE A 37 -1.97 -20.07 -4.78
CA ILE A 37 -1.04 -19.28 -5.58
C ILE A 37 -1.81 -18.32 -6.51
N MET A 38 -2.87 -18.81 -7.17
CA MET A 38 -3.74 -17.95 -7.98
C MET A 38 -4.44 -16.89 -7.14
N LEU A 39 -4.99 -17.27 -5.97
CA LEU A 39 -5.63 -16.33 -5.05
C LEU A 39 -4.65 -15.26 -4.55
N SER A 40 -3.42 -15.64 -4.21
CA SER A 40 -2.39 -14.69 -3.77
C SER A 40 -2.03 -13.68 -4.85
N GLY A 41 -1.95 -14.10 -6.11
CA GLY A 41 -1.78 -13.21 -7.26
C GLY A 41 -2.93 -12.23 -7.41
N ALA A 42 -4.17 -12.73 -7.31
CA ALA A 42 -5.37 -11.89 -7.39
C ALA A 42 -5.41 -10.85 -6.26
N VAL A 43 -5.19 -11.26 -5.01
CA VAL A 43 -5.24 -10.36 -3.85
C VAL A 43 -4.10 -9.35 -3.87
N ALA A 44 -2.88 -9.77 -4.25
CA ALA A 44 -1.74 -8.88 -4.34
C ALA A 44 -1.97 -7.75 -5.35
N ILE A 45 -2.51 -8.07 -6.53
CA ILE A 45 -2.78 -7.06 -7.55
C ILE A 45 -3.94 -6.14 -7.17
N CYS A 46 -4.98 -6.66 -6.53
CA CYS A 46 -6.07 -5.85 -5.98
C CYS A 46 -5.54 -4.83 -4.97
N ALA A 47 -4.62 -5.27 -4.10
CA ALA A 47 -3.98 -4.39 -3.13
C ALA A 47 -3.15 -3.28 -3.79
N MET A 48 -2.48 -3.55 -4.90
CA MET A 48 -1.73 -2.54 -5.66
C MET A 48 -2.62 -1.46 -6.28
N ILE A 49 -3.88 -1.76 -6.56
CA ILE A 49 -4.84 -0.77 -7.09
C ILE A 49 -5.33 0.15 -5.95
N LEU A 50 -5.38 -0.34 -4.71
CA LEU A 50 -5.76 0.45 -3.56
C LEU A 50 -4.63 1.41 -3.16
N PRO A 51 -4.94 2.72 -2.97
CA PRO A 51 -3.92 3.67 -2.58
C PRO A 51 -3.37 3.37 -1.18
N GLY A 52 -2.05 3.39 -1.05
CA GLY A 52 -1.37 3.21 0.24
C GLY A 52 -1.06 1.75 0.62
N ILE A 53 -1.45 0.75 -0.16
CA ILE A 53 -1.15 -0.66 0.10
C ILE A 53 -0.23 -1.20 -1.00
N SER A 54 0.81 -1.93 -0.59
CA SER A 54 1.75 -2.59 -1.51
C SER A 54 1.36 -4.05 -1.72
N GLY A 55 1.29 -4.51 -2.98
CA GLY A 55 1.05 -5.92 -3.29
C GLY A 55 2.15 -6.83 -2.76
N ALA A 56 3.42 -6.39 -2.77
CA ALA A 56 4.53 -7.12 -2.17
C ALA A 56 4.34 -7.31 -0.66
N PHE A 57 3.84 -6.29 0.04
CA PHE A 57 3.52 -6.39 1.45
C PHE A 57 2.38 -7.39 1.72
N ILE A 58 1.35 -7.41 0.88
CA ILE A 58 0.29 -8.42 0.97
C ILE A 58 0.83 -9.83 0.73
N LEU A 59 1.72 -10.02 -0.25
CA LEU A 59 2.38 -11.31 -0.46
C LEU A 59 3.23 -11.73 0.75
N LEU A 60 3.88 -10.77 1.42
CA LEU A 60 4.61 -11.03 2.66
C LEU A 60 3.66 -11.50 3.76
N LEU A 61 2.53 -10.83 3.97
CA LEU A 61 1.51 -11.22 4.95
C LEU A 61 0.94 -12.61 4.66
N LEU A 62 0.78 -12.98 3.40
CA LEU A 62 0.33 -14.31 2.97
C LEU A 62 1.44 -15.36 3.01
N GLY A 63 2.66 -15.01 3.42
CA GLY A 63 3.82 -15.92 3.41
C GLY A 63 4.22 -16.40 2.01
N LYS A 64 3.83 -15.67 0.96
CA LYS A 64 4.08 -16.04 -0.45
C LYS A 64 5.18 -15.23 -1.11
N TYR A 65 5.62 -14.14 -0.51
CA TYR A 65 6.62 -13.25 -1.12
C TYR A 65 7.89 -14.00 -1.52
N GLN A 66 8.49 -14.75 -0.58
CA GLN A 66 9.71 -15.53 -0.84
C GLN A 66 9.47 -16.66 -1.83
N TYR A 67 8.34 -17.37 -1.70
CA TYR A 67 8.00 -18.47 -2.59
C TYR A 67 7.89 -18.04 -4.04
N ILE A 68 7.27 -16.87 -4.29
CA ILE A 68 7.17 -16.30 -5.65
C ILE A 68 8.51 -15.78 -6.12
N LEU A 69 9.30 -15.12 -5.26
CA LEU A 69 10.63 -14.61 -5.61
C LEU A 69 11.57 -15.77 -5.97
N GLN A 70 11.55 -16.86 -5.21
CA GLN A 70 12.29 -18.08 -5.52
C GLN A 70 11.82 -18.71 -6.84
N ALA A 71 10.50 -18.75 -7.09
CA ALA A 71 9.96 -19.24 -8.36
C ALA A 71 10.44 -18.43 -9.56
N VAL A 72 10.66 -17.12 -9.39
CA VAL A 72 11.29 -16.27 -10.41
C VAL A 72 12.75 -16.64 -10.61
N SER A 73 13.53 -16.77 -9.53
CA SER A 73 14.97 -17.08 -9.59
C SER A 73 15.25 -18.45 -10.19
N GLU A 74 14.39 -19.43 -9.91
CA GLU A 74 14.51 -20.82 -10.39
C GLU A 74 13.76 -21.08 -11.71
N PHE A 75 13.15 -20.04 -12.31
CA PHE A 75 12.34 -20.15 -13.54
C PHE A 75 11.23 -21.21 -13.44
N ARG A 76 10.57 -21.32 -12.29
CA ARG A 76 9.42 -22.22 -12.09
C ARG A 76 8.18 -21.71 -12.84
N LEU A 77 8.17 -21.87 -14.15
CA LEU A 77 7.14 -21.31 -15.03
C LEU A 77 5.71 -21.70 -14.63
N GLY A 78 5.48 -22.90 -14.12
CA GLY A 78 4.15 -23.33 -13.67
C GLY A 78 3.60 -22.48 -12.53
N VAL A 79 4.42 -22.16 -11.52
CA VAL A 79 4.04 -21.30 -10.39
C VAL A 79 3.79 -19.86 -10.88
N LEU A 80 4.68 -19.35 -11.73
CA LEU A 80 4.57 -17.99 -12.26
C LEU A 80 3.33 -17.82 -13.14
N LEU A 81 2.98 -18.81 -13.96
CA LEU A 81 1.76 -18.80 -14.77
C LEU A 81 0.51 -18.83 -13.90
N LEU A 82 0.46 -19.68 -12.87
CA LEU A 82 -0.66 -19.71 -11.93
C LEU A 82 -0.84 -18.36 -11.22
N PHE A 83 0.26 -17.79 -10.75
CA PHE A 83 0.25 -16.46 -10.12
C PHE A 83 -0.22 -15.38 -11.09
N ALA A 84 0.28 -15.37 -12.34
CA ALA A 84 -0.10 -14.41 -13.38
C ALA A 84 -1.59 -14.54 -13.78
N VAL A 85 -2.10 -15.76 -13.92
CA VAL A 85 -3.54 -15.99 -14.18
C VAL A 85 -4.38 -15.44 -13.04
N GLY A 86 -3.98 -15.69 -11.79
CA GLY A 86 -4.62 -15.11 -10.61
C GLY A 86 -4.60 -13.57 -10.63
N ALA A 87 -3.45 -12.98 -10.94
CA ALA A 87 -3.31 -11.52 -11.03
C ALA A 87 -4.20 -10.92 -12.13
N VAL A 88 -4.25 -11.51 -13.31
CA VAL A 88 -5.14 -11.04 -14.41
C VAL A 88 -6.60 -11.13 -14.01
N ALA A 89 -7.03 -12.25 -13.42
CA ALA A 89 -8.39 -12.41 -12.91
C ALA A 89 -8.71 -11.38 -11.83
N GLY A 90 -7.75 -11.11 -10.93
CA GLY A 90 -7.85 -10.09 -9.89
C GLY A 90 -8.03 -8.68 -10.45
N ILE A 91 -7.19 -8.27 -11.43
CA ILE A 91 -7.31 -6.96 -12.09
C ILE A 91 -8.71 -6.79 -12.70
N ILE A 92 -9.15 -7.77 -13.49
CA ILE A 92 -10.44 -7.68 -14.19
C ILE A 92 -11.59 -7.59 -13.18
N SER A 93 -11.64 -8.50 -12.22
CA SER A 93 -12.72 -8.55 -11.23
C SER A 93 -12.76 -7.29 -10.36
N PHE A 94 -11.58 -6.87 -9.85
CA PHE A 94 -11.49 -5.73 -8.95
C PHE A 94 -11.75 -4.40 -9.68
N SER A 95 -11.29 -4.25 -10.92
CA SER A 95 -11.57 -3.06 -11.73
C SER A 95 -13.06 -2.91 -12.00
N HIS A 96 -13.78 -4.00 -12.28
CA HIS A 96 -15.24 -3.98 -12.43
C HIS A 96 -15.93 -3.61 -11.11
N LEU A 97 -15.50 -4.21 -9.99
CA LEU A 97 -16.03 -3.90 -8.67
C LEU A 97 -15.82 -2.41 -8.33
N LEU A 98 -14.60 -1.90 -8.50
CA LEU A 98 -14.26 -0.51 -8.18
C LEU A 98 -15.02 0.47 -9.09
N SER A 99 -15.14 0.16 -10.38
CA SER A 99 -15.91 0.96 -11.33
C SER A 99 -17.40 0.98 -10.98
N TRP A 100 -17.95 -0.14 -10.54
CA TRP A 100 -19.34 -0.21 -10.06
C TRP A 100 -19.54 0.60 -8.79
N LEU A 101 -18.64 0.48 -7.81
CA LEU A 101 -18.67 1.26 -6.56
C LEU A 101 -18.58 2.77 -6.83
N LEU A 102 -17.66 3.20 -7.69
CA LEU A 102 -17.50 4.60 -8.06
C LEU A 102 -18.73 5.16 -8.79
N ARG A 103 -19.41 4.37 -9.62
CA ARG A 103 -20.64 4.81 -10.30
C ARG A 103 -21.86 4.86 -9.36
N LYS A 104 -21.98 3.92 -8.44
CA LYS A 104 -23.16 3.81 -7.57
C LYS A 104 -23.02 4.54 -6.24
N HIS A 105 -21.82 4.57 -5.67
CA HIS A 105 -21.52 5.12 -4.35
C HIS A 105 -20.25 5.97 -4.38
N HIS A 106 -20.17 6.94 -5.31
CA HIS A 106 -19.00 7.75 -5.57
C HIS A 106 -18.36 8.32 -4.31
N ASP A 107 -19.11 9.09 -3.53
CA ASP A 107 -18.58 9.82 -2.36
C ASP A 107 -18.11 8.88 -1.25
N LEU A 108 -18.85 7.79 -1.02
CA LEU A 108 -18.45 6.77 -0.05
C LEU A 108 -17.18 6.06 -0.48
N THR A 109 -17.05 5.74 -1.77
CA THR A 109 -15.89 5.04 -2.30
C THR A 109 -14.65 5.91 -2.24
N ILE A 110 -14.75 7.19 -2.62
CA ILE A 110 -13.63 8.13 -2.51
C ILE A 110 -13.21 8.30 -1.05
N SER A 111 -14.17 8.46 -0.14
CA SER A 111 -13.87 8.59 1.29
C SER A 111 -13.21 7.34 1.86
N LEU A 112 -13.64 6.15 1.41
CA LEU A 112 -13.01 4.88 1.77
C LEU A 112 -11.56 4.82 1.28
N LEU A 113 -11.30 5.18 0.01
CA LEU A 113 -9.96 5.20 -0.56
C LEU A 113 -9.04 6.22 0.14
N MET A 114 -9.57 7.40 0.49
CA MET A 114 -8.86 8.37 1.33
C MET A 114 -8.52 7.78 2.70
N GLY A 115 -9.47 7.04 3.30
CA GLY A 115 -9.24 6.31 4.55
C GLY A 115 -8.10 5.31 4.43
N PHE A 116 -8.03 4.56 3.33
CA PHE A 116 -6.89 3.66 3.06
C PHE A 116 -5.56 4.41 3.04
N MET A 117 -5.49 5.58 2.41
CA MET A 117 -4.28 6.42 2.41
C MET A 117 -3.89 6.84 3.84
N VAL A 118 -4.86 7.30 4.64
CA VAL A 118 -4.60 7.72 6.02
C VAL A 118 -4.12 6.55 6.87
N GLY A 119 -4.80 5.40 6.81
CA GLY A 119 -4.43 4.21 7.58
C GLY A 119 -3.06 3.64 7.22
N SER A 120 -2.66 3.76 5.94
CA SER A 120 -1.37 3.29 5.45
C SER A 120 -0.18 4.16 5.89
N LEU A 121 -0.41 5.40 6.36
CA LEU A 121 0.65 6.26 6.88
C LEU A 121 1.42 5.59 8.04
N ASN A 122 0.77 4.69 8.77
CA ASN A 122 1.44 3.87 9.77
C ASN A 122 2.64 3.09 9.19
N LYS A 123 2.56 2.63 7.93
CA LYS A 123 3.66 1.89 7.27
C LYS A 123 4.78 2.81 6.76
N VAL A 124 4.50 4.09 6.58
CA VAL A 124 5.49 5.10 6.12
C VAL A 124 6.29 5.69 7.29
N TRP A 125 5.91 5.38 8.54
CA TRP A 125 6.61 5.86 9.73
C TRP A 125 8.11 5.54 9.66
N PRO A 126 9.02 6.54 9.80
CA PRO A 126 10.46 6.32 9.51
C PRO A 126 11.19 5.53 10.61
N TRP A 127 10.77 5.65 11.86
CA TRP A 127 11.46 5.02 12.99
C TRP A 127 10.82 3.69 13.33
N LYS A 128 11.56 2.60 13.07
CA LYS A 128 11.09 1.23 13.25
C LYS A 128 12.14 0.41 13.95
N GLU A 129 11.68 -0.52 14.77
CA GLU A 129 12.46 -1.60 15.33
C GLU A 129 12.11 -2.90 14.63
N VAL A 130 13.12 -3.67 14.24
CA VAL A 130 12.95 -4.98 13.63
C VAL A 130 12.75 -6.00 14.76
N VAL A 131 11.56 -6.56 14.85
CA VAL A 131 11.20 -7.57 15.88
C VAL A 131 11.54 -8.97 15.40
N GLU A 132 11.29 -9.26 14.12
CA GLU A 132 11.57 -10.55 13.52
C GLU A 132 12.25 -10.37 12.16
N THR A 133 13.19 -11.25 11.88
CA THR A 133 13.92 -11.29 10.60
C THR A 133 13.72 -12.62 9.91
N TYR A 134 13.88 -12.66 8.61
CA TYR A 134 14.03 -13.88 7.84
C TYR A 134 15.30 -13.84 7.00
N THR A 135 15.83 -15.02 6.68
CA THR A 135 16.97 -15.15 5.79
C THR A 135 16.50 -15.64 4.43
N ASP A 136 16.90 -14.94 3.37
CA ASP A 136 16.57 -15.36 2.00
C ASP A 136 17.45 -16.53 1.53
N ALA A 137 17.17 -17.06 0.32
CA ALA A 137 17.91 -18.19 -0.26
C ALA A 137 19.38 -17.84 -0.55
N GLN A 138 19.74 -16.55 -0.59
CA GLN A 138 21.09 -16.04 -0.80
C GLN A 138 21.84 -15.79 0.52
N GLY A 139 21.19 -16.02 1.69
CA GLY A 139 21.75 -15.82 3.01
C GLY A 139 21.64 -14.38 3.53
N ALA A 140 20.97 -13.48 2.83
CA ALA A 140 20.72 -12.12 3.30
C ALA A 140 19.59 -12.08 4.33
N VAL A 141 19.80 -11.31 5.41
CA VAL A 141 18.80 -11.14 6.48
C VAL A 141 17.92 -9.93 6.16
N HIS A 142 16.62 -10.15 6.12
CA HIS A 142 15.63 -9.13 5.84
C HIS A 142 14.65 -9.00 7.01
N PRO A 143 14.12 -7.80 7.29
CA PRO A 143 13.08 -7.61 8.29
C PRO A 143 11.78 -8.31 7.87
N LEU A 144 11.20 -9.10 8.76
CA LEU A 144 9.91 -9.76 8.57
C LEU A 144 8.80 -8.99 9.29
N VAL A 145 9.02 -8.67 10.55
CA VAL A 145 8.10 -7.89 11.39
C VAL A 145 8.83 -6.67 11.91
N GLU A 146 8.27 -5.50 11.63
CA GLU A 146 8.76 -4.21 12.08
C GLU A 146 7.70 -3.55 12.98
N GLN A 147 8.13 -2.97 14.09
CA GLN A 147 7.28 -2.20 14.98
C GLN A 147 7.66 -0.72 14.93
N ASN A 148 6.65 0.16 14.83
CA ASN A 148 6.88 1.60 14.87
C ASN A 148 7.23 2.02 16.31
N ILE A 149 8.32 2.76 16.43
CA ILE A 149 8.82 3.30 17.69
C ILE A 149 8.92 4.83 17.63
N THR A 150 9.11 5.47 18.78
CA THR A 150 9.34 6.91 18.82
C THR A 150 10.77 7.26 18.42
N PRO A 151 11.05 8.47 17.92
CA PRO A 151 12.41 8.91 17.59
C PRO A 151 13.39 8.79 18.78
N GLY A 152 12.96 9.15 19.99
CA GLY A 152 13.79 9.02 21.17
C GLY A 152 14.07 7.57 21.58
N HIS A 153 13.14 6.65 21.36
CA HIS A 153 13.40 5.22 21.58
C HIS A 153 14.37 4.66 20.55
N PHE A 154 14.26 5.12 19.29
CA PHE A 154 15.16 4.75 18.20
C PHE A 154 16.63 5.09 18.54
N GLU A 155 16.88 6.28 19.09
CA GLU A 155 18.21 6.67 19.55
C GLU A 155 18.66 5.86 20.78
N ALA A 156 17.75 5.56 21.72
CA ALA A 156 18.05 4.83 22.94
C ALA A 156 18.49 3.37 22.71
N ILE A 157 17.99 2.70 21.66
CA ILE A 157 18.37 1.32 21.32
C ILE A 157 19.68 1.22 20.52
N GLY A 158 20.49 2.31 20.46
CA GLY A 158 21.80 2.32 19.81
C GLY A 158 21.78 2.39 18.30
N GLN A 159 20.65 2.76 17.73
CA GLN A 159 20.57 3.16 16.32
C GLN A 159 21.22 4.53 16.13
N THR A 160 21.49 4.91 14.89
CA THR A 160 22.02 6.25 14.58
C THR A 160 21.04 7.35 15.01
N ASP A 161 21.49 8.62 15.02
CA ASP A 161 20.63 9.77 15.29
C ASP A 161 19.30 9.66 14.50
N ALA A 162 18.17 9.98 15.15
CA ALA A 162 16.84 9.86 14.53
C ALA A 162 16.61 10.83 13.37
N HIS A 163 17.51 11.79 13.16
CA HIS A 163 17.43 12.80 12.08
C HIS A 163 16.04 13.45 11.95
N LEU A 164 15.38 13.71 13.09
CA LEU A 164 14.01 14.21 13.18
C LEU A 164 13.78 15.44 12.28
N TRP A 165 14.70 16.41 12.31
CA TRP A 165 14.57 17.64 11.52
C TRP A 165 14.64 17.38 10.03
N GLN A 166 15.45 16.42 9.61
CA GLN A 166 15.54 16.02 8.20
C GLN A 166 14.25 15.34 7.76
N ALA A 167 13.68 14.46 8.58
CA ALA A 167 12.41 13.81 8.29
C ALA A 167 11.26 14.83 8.15
N VAL A 168 11.18 15.80 9.07
CA VAL A 168 10.19 16.88 9.01
C VAL A 168 10.41 17.76 7.77
N ALA A 169 11.66 18.15 7.49
CA ALA A 169 11.98 18.96 6.32
C ALA A 169 11.60 18.27 5.00
N LEU A 170 11.88 16.95 4.88
CA LEU A 170 11.51 16.15 3.71
C LEU A 170 9.99 16.00 3.58
N ALA A 171 9.26 15.82 4.68
CA ALA A 171 7.81 15.76 4.67
C ALA A 171 7.20 17.09 4.19
N LEU A 172 7.70 18.22 4.70
CA LEU A 172 7.28 19.55 4.25
C LEU A 172 7.65 19.81 2.78
N ALA A 173 8.85 19.41 2.36
CA ALA A 173 9.27 19.54 0.96
C ALA A 173 8.37 18.71 0.02
N GLY A 174 8.00 17.49 0.40
CA GLY A 174 7.07 16.65 -0.35
C GLY A 174 5.68 17.29 -0.46
N PHE A 175 5.17 17.83 0.63
CA PHE A 175 3.89 18.55 0.64
C PHE A 175 3.92 19.79 -0.28
N LEU A 176 4.97 20.59 -0.18
CA LEU A 176 5.15 21.78 -1.02
C LEU A 176 5.28 21.40 -2.51
N LEU A 177 5.99 20.32 -2.82
CA LEU A 177 6.14 19.84 -4.19
C LEU A 177 4.79 19.50 -4.82
N ILE A 178 3.93 18.78 -4.11
CA ILE A 178 2.57 18.45 -4.58
C ILE A 178 1.78 19.71 -4.84
N TYR A 179 1.83 20.67 -3.93
CA TYR A 179 1.14 21.96 -4.09
C TYR A 179 1.63 22.75 -5.32
N VAL A 180 2.95 22.77 -5.55
CA VAL A 180 3.56 23.42 -6.72
C VAL A 180 3.12 22.74 -8.02
N ILE A 181 3.13 21.41 -8.08
CA ILE A 181 2.69 20.66 -9.26
C ILE A 181 1.22 20.95 -9.56
N GLU A 182 0.37 20.94 -8.55
CA GLU A 182 -1.05 21.25 -8.71
C GLU A 182 -1.27 22.68 -9.21
N PHE A 183 -0.54 23.64 -8.66
CA PHE A 183 -0.61 25.05 -9.05
C PHE A 183 -0.18 25.26 -10.51
N ILE A 184 0.94 24.63 -10.92
CA ILE A 184 1.41 24.66 -12.31
C ILE A 184 0.40 24.01 -13.24
N GLY A 185 -0.12 22.83 -12.86
CA GLY A 185 -1.13 22.10 -13.64
C GLY A 185 -2.39 22.95 -13.89
N LYS A 186 -2.89 23.64 -12.87
CA LYS A 186 -4.04 24.55 -13.00
C LYS A 186 -3.74 25.70 -13.97
N ARG A 187 -2.55 26.31 -13.89
CA ARG A 187 -2.16 27.39 -14.80
C ARG A 187 -2.02 26.95 -16.25
N VAL A 188 -1.45 25.76 -16.48
CA VAL A 188 -1.32 25.20 -17.83
C VAL A 188 -2.70 24.87 -18.41
N ALA A 189 -3.58 24.26 -17.64
CA ALA A 189 -4.95 23.95 -18.07
C ALA A 189 -5.73 25.22 -18.45
N GLN A 190 -5.61 26.31 -17.68
CA GLN A 190 -6.24 27.60 -17.98
C GLN A 190 -5.71 28.21 -19.28
N LYS A 191 -4.39 28.08 -19.57
CA LYS A 191 -3.80 28.59 -20.82
C LYS A 191 -4.28 27.82 -22.05
N ILE A 192 -4.48 26.51 -21.93
CA ILE A 192 -4.97 25.67 -23.03
C ILE A 192 -6.45 25.91 -23.31
N SER A 193 -7.23 26.25 -22.27
CA SER A 193 -8.67 26.51 -22.39
C SER A 193 -9.01 27.96 -22.80
N ALA A 194 -8.03 28.82 -22.88
CA ALA A 194 -8.26 30.20 -23.35
C ALA A 194 -8.45 30.21 -24.88
N PRO A 195 -9.56 30.78 -25.41
CA PRO A 195 -9.78 30.84 -26.84
C PRO A 195 -8.65 31.63 -27.50
N GLN A 196 -8.03 31.09 -28.54
CA GLN A 196 -7.10 31.80 -29.40
C GLN A 196 -7.92 32.78 -30.25
N ASN A 197 -7.92 34.05 -29.88
CA ASN A 197 -8.43 35.14 -30.70
C ASN A 197 -7.42 35.46 -31.79
#